data_f3a8742d25bbe83f4fbc0693639f755c
#
_entry.id   f3a8742d25bbe83f4fbc0693639f755c
#
_cell.length_a   1.000
_cell.length_b   1.000
_cell.length_c   1.000
_cell.angle_alpha   90.00
_cell.angle_beta   90.00
_cell.angle_gamma   90.00
#
_symmetry.space_group_name_H-M   'P 1'
#
loop_
_entity.id
_entity.type
_entity.pdbx_description
1 polymer ?
#
loop_
_entity_poly.entity_id
_entity_poly.type
_entity_poly.pdbx_seq_one_letter_code
_entity_poly.pdbx_strand_id
1 'polypeptide(L)'
;GVIALDLTIDGLQHFIRELELTKNTMIYVINNESNIIAFRTPQNKKDIRGKKLTPEWIKKLNIPLKKLDFNGFKPIIKSYTHNNQKYFLAYQPISSTNEKALWHIIIIVPETDVTEPLKDLSMRYILLTILVLLIGTLLVRIVSQRISNPIIQLTEEAKEITMLNLKPRPLLKTRIKEVSYMDKTLSSLRSSLASFQRYVPGSLVKKLMRSGRIAQVGGQSQTITILFSDIKDFTSISESTSPQKLMTYLSDYFQSMTEIVIQHEGTLDKYIGDAIMALWNAPSKDTNHALHACLAAKIMIERLSLLNQKNKHLGFPEFKIRIGIHTGDAVVGNVGSEDRLSYTALGDSVNLASRLESINKNYHTQIIVSHATFTQVSEKFPFRLLDEVAVRGKRESIEIYELITAQNLENLEQHKKEFQKAFSLYQKGSWKESISAFAKLTPAYSGDPLASIYIERCKVLAVNPPVNWDGIWREGKTDYSLLGKFD
;
A
#
# COMPACT_ATOMS: atom_id res chain seq x y z
N GLY A 1 -54.59 -88.72 0.94
CA GLY A 1 -54.96 -88.36 -0.42
C GLY A 1 -53.71 -87.99 -1.19
N VAL A 2 -53.40 -88.64 -2.28
CA VAL A 2 -52.33 -88.30 -3.25
C VAL A 2 -52.92 -87.33 -4.24
N ILE A 3 -52.36 -86.08 -4.31
CA ILE A 3 -52.70 -85.15 -5.36
C ILE A 3 -51.71 -85.43 -6.49
N ALA A 4 -52.15 -86.04 -7.59
CA ALA A 4 -51.40 -86.17 -8.81
C ALA A 4 -51.61 -84.87 -9.66
N LEU A 5 -50.62 -84.14 -9.88
CA LEU A 5 -50.61 -83.05 -10.87
C LEU A 5 -50.13 -83.65 -12.17
N ASP A 6 -51.01 -83.82 -13.18
CA ASP A 6 -50.64 -84.22 -14.50
C ASP A 6 -50.17 -82.99 -15.32
N LEU A 7 -48.86 -82.85 -15.47
CA LEU A 7 -48.27 -81.81 -16.30
C LEU A 7 -48.16 -82.35 -17.73
N THR A 8 -49.06 -81.91 -18.59
CA THR A 8 -48.97 -82.28 -19.99
C THR A 8 -47.76 -81.60 -20.68
N ILE A 9 -47.09 -82.24 -21.63
CA ILE A 9 -45.98 -81.70 -22.40
C ILE A 9 -46.37 -80.37 -23.09
N ASP A 10 -47.63 -80.25 -23.51
CA ASP A 10 -48.16 -79.04 -24.11
C ASP A 10 -48.34 -77.93 -23.06
N GLY A 11 -48.74 -78.20 -21.84
CA GLY A 11 -48.82 -77.30 -20.72
C GLY A 11 -47.42 -76.75 -20.35
N LEU A 12 -46.39 -77.61 -20.28
CA LEU A 12 -45.02 -77.24 -20.04
C LEU A 12 -44.47 -76.34 -21.19
N GLN A 13 -44.79 -76.68 -22.45
CA GLN A 13 -44.39 -75.91 -23.60
C GLN A 13 -45.03 -74.50 -23.57
N HIS A 14 -46.27 -74.37 -23.19
CA HIS A 14 -46.98 -73.10 -23.04
C HIS A 14 -46.32 -72.24 -21.92
N PHE A 15 -46.09 -72.83 -20.78
CA PHE A 15 -45.43 -72.21 -19.63
C PHE A 15 -44.00 -71.69 -20.02
N ILE A 16 -43.21 -72.54 -20.66
CA ILE A 16 -41.85 -72.14 -21.08
C ILE A 16 -41.87 -71.01 -22.09
N ARG A 17 -42.91 -70.97 -22.97
CA ARG A 17 -43.05 -69.85 -23.95
C ARG A 17 -43.44 -68.55 -23.28
N GLU A 18 -44.17 -68.56 -22.24
CA GLU A 18 -44.59 -67.38 -21.48
C GLU A 18 -43.50 -66.81 -20.56
N LEU A 19 -42.47 -67.60 -20.23
CA LEU A 19 -41.36 -67.17 -19.42
C LEU A 19 -40.51 -66.11 -20.14
N GLU A 20 -40.76 -64.89 -19.85
CA GLU A 20 -39.94 -63.73 -20.36
C GLU A 20 -38.82 -63.33 -19.38
N LEU A 21 -37.63 -63.92 -19.55
CA LEU A 21 -36.45 -63.48 -18.81
C LEU A 21 -35.80 -62.28 -19.53
N THR A 22 -35.52 -62.41 -20.80
CA THR A 22 -35.10 -61.30 -21.68
C THR A 22 -35.62 -61.55 -23.10
N LYS A 23 -35.56 -60.54 -24.02
CA LYS A 23 -36.08 -60.67 -25.38
C LYS A 23 -35.45 -61.80 -26.14
N ASN A 24 -34.17 -62.06 -25.99
CA ASN A 24 -33.38 -62.99 -26.77
C ASN A 24 -33.01 -64.26 -25.95
N THR A 25 -33.63 -64.47 -24.77
CA THR A 25 -33.41 -65.67 -23.98
C THR A 25 -33.89 -66.93 -24.75
N MET A 26 -33.02 -67.95 -24.77
CA MET A 26 -33.37 -69.29 -25.24
C MET A 26 -33.46 -70.19 -24.04
N ILE A 27 -34.56 -70.97 -23.99
CA ILE A 27 -34.82 -71.94 -22.90
C ILE A 27 -35.09 -73.32 -23.57
N TYR A 28 -34.39 -74.31 -23.15
CA TYR A 28 -34.62 -75.72 -23.57
C TYR A 28 -34.84 -76.59 -22.36
N VAL A 29 -35.83 -77.42 -22.44
CA VAL A 29 -36.07 -78.54 -21.50
C VAL A 29 -35.83 -79.82 -22.28
N ILE A 30 -34.90 -80.66 -21.82
CA ILE A 30 -34.49 -81.89 -22.50
C ILE A 30 -34.62 -83.08 -21.56
N ASN A 31 -34.84 -84.28 -22.11
CA ASN A 31 -34.81 -85.57 -21.37
C ASN A 31 -33.36 -86.11 -21.29
N ASN A 32 -33.19 -87.27 -20.59
CA ASN A 32 -31.88 -87.91 -20.45
C ASN A 32 -31.27 -88.39 -21.78
N GLU A 33 -32.08 -88.54 -22.80
CA GLU A 33 -31.65 -88.90 -24.17
C GLU A 33 -31.32 -87.65 -24.98
N SER A 34 -31.38 -86.46 -24.38
CA SER A 34 -31.18 -85.14 -25.00
C SER A 34 -32.26 -84.79 -26.05
N ASN A 35 -33.43 -85.37 -25.98
CA ASN A 35 -34.58 -84.98 -26.81
C ASN A 35 -35.22 -83.68 -26.20
N ILE A 36 -35.59 -82.75 -27.06
CA ILE A 36 -36.24 -81.51 -26.63
C ILE A 36 -37.66 -81.74 -26.32
N ILE A 37 -38.08 -81.52 -25.06
CA ILE A 37 -39.43 -81.66 -24.55
C ILE A 37 -40.22 -80.37 -24.72
N ALA A 38 -39.59 -79.24 -24.30
CA ALA A 38 -40.15 -77.93 -24.43
C ALA A 38 -39.03 -76.93 -24.75
N PHE A 39 -39.39 -75.86 -25.39
CA PHE A 39 -38.40 -74.85 -25.75
C PHE A 39 -39.00 -73.45 -25.93
N ARG A 40 -38.19 -72.46 -25.76
CA ARG A 40 -38.41 -71.09 -26.17
C ARG A 40 -37.15 -70.57 -26.93
N THR A 41 -37.37 -69.98 -28.04
CA THR A 41 -36.30 -69.25 -28.79
C THR A 41 -36.83 -67.91 -29.27
N PRO A 42 -35.99 -66.91 -29.47
CA PRO A 42 -36.42 -65.55 -29.91
C PRO A 42 -37.26 -65.53 -31.17
N GLN A 43 -37.10 -66.55 -32.00
CA GLN A 43 -37.74 -66.61 -33.33
C GLN A 43 -38.94 -67.62 -33.43
N ASN A 44 -39.35 -68.26 -32.40
CA ASN A 44 -40.53 -69.18 -32.23
C ASN A 44 -41.13 -69.81 -33.52
N LYS A 45 -40.34 -69.94 -34.61
CA LYS A 45 -40.85 -70.17 -35.96
C LYS A 45 -41.08 -71.65 -36.37
N LYS A 46 -40.57 -72.65 -35.63
CA LYS A 46 -40.78 -74.03 -35.94
C LYS A 46 -40.82 -74.84 -34.63
N ASP A 47 -41.79 -75.78 -34.53
CA ASP A 47 -41.83 -76.76 -33.45
C ASP A 47 -40.65 -77.72 -33.60
N ILE A 48 -39.79 -77.76 -32.57
CA ILE A 48 -38.59 -78.60 -32.53
C ILE A 48 -38.69 -79.68 -31.46
N ARG A 49 -39.86 -79.85 -30.87
CA ARG A 49 -40.12 -80.93 -29.88
C ARG A 49 -39.88 -82.33 -30.47
N GLY A 50 -39.37 -83.24 -29.70
CA GLY A 50 -39.00 -84.58 -30.13
C GLY A 50 -37.71 -84.67 -30.97
N LYS A 51 -37.19 -83.51 -31.38
CA LYS A 51 -35.86 -83.49 -32.06
C LYS A 51 -34.78 -83.67 -31.01
N LYS A 52 -33.84 -84.52 -31.29
CA LYS A 52 -32.64 -84.70 -30.47
C LYS A 52 -31.78 -83.42 -30.53
N LEU A 53 -31.38 -82.94 -29.39
CA LEU A 53 -30.39 -81.87 -29.27
C LEU A 53 -29.05 -82.42 -29.78
N THR A 54 -28.85 -82.37 -31.10
CA THR A 54 -27.75 -83.04 -31.75
C THR A 54 -26.40 -82.32 -31.45
N PRO A 55 -25.29 -83.07 -31.56
CA PRO A 55 -23.96 -82.47 -31.45
C PRO A 55 -23.71 -81.29 -32.38
N GLU A 56 -24.37 -81.20 -33.55
CA GLU A 56 -24.28 -80.05 -34.47
C GLU A 56 -24.94 -78.77 -33.92
N TRP A 57 -26.11 -78.90 -33.25
CA TRP A 57 -26.72 -77.77 -32.57
C TRP A 57 -25.88 -77.28 -31.41
N ILE A 58 -25.30 -78.24 -30.68
CA ILE A 58 -24.39 -77.99 -29.59
C ILE A 58 -23.06 -77.35 -30.11
N LYS A 59 -22.55 -77.84 -31.24
CA LYS A 59 -21.39 -77.23 -31.94
C LYS A 59 -21.71 -75.87 -32.50
N LYS A 60 -22.90 -75.65 -33.06
CA LYS A 60 -23.33 -74.30 -33.49
C LYS A 60 -23.36 -73.27 -32.36
N LEU A 61 -23.73 -73.72 -31.16
CA LEU A 61 -23.73 -72.87 -29.98
C LEU A 61 -22.38 -72.86 -29.25
N ASN A 62 -21.40 -73.67 -29.72
CA ASN A 62 -20.06 -73.84 -29.13
C ASN A 62 -20.12 -74.13 -27.59
N ILE A 63 -21.20 -74.86 -27.18
CA ILE A 63 -21.41 -75.19 -25.77
C ILE A 63 -20.57 -76.41 -25.48
N PRO A 64 -19.65 -76.43 -24.49
CA PRO A 64 -18.90 -77.63 -24.12
C PRO A 64 -19.75 -78.58 -23.26
N LEU A 65 -20.78 -79.13 -23.82
CA LEU A 65 -21.67 -80.09 -23.10
C LEU A 65 -20.93 -81.32 -22.54
N LYS A 66 -19.77 -81.70 -23.13
CA LYS A 66 -18.87 -82.70 -22.56
C LYS A 66 -18.30 -82.33 -21.17
N LYS A 67 -18.38 -81.12 -20.77
CA LYS A 67 -17.93 -80.61 -19.47
C LYS A 67 -19.12 -80.32 -18.50
N LEU A 68 -20.36 -80.46 -18.96
CA LEU A 68 -21.52 -80.39 -18.13
C LEU A 68 -21.75 -81.78 -17.52
N ASP A 69 -21.57 -81.88 -16.24
CA ASP A 69 -21.87 -83.10 -15.53
C ASP A 69 -23.41 -83.25 -15.45
N PHE A 70 -24.00 -84.01 -16.39
CA PHE A 70 -25.43 -84.28 -16.42
C PHE A 70 -25.88 -85.17 -15.29
N ASN A 71 -24.95 -85.74 -14.50
CA ASN A 71 -25.26 -86.55 -13.29
C ASN A 71 -25.24 -85.76 -12.02
N GLY A 72 -24.84 -84.47 -12.06
CA GLY A 72 -24.77 -83.58 -10.92
C GLY A 72 -26.12 -82.91 -10.60
N PHE A 73 -26.48 -82.80 -9.33
CA PHE A 73 -27.69 -82.10 -8.87
C PHE A 73 -27.57 -80.61 -8.68
N LYS A 74 -26.44 -80.04 -9.03
CA LYS A 74 -26.14 -78.59 -8.81
C LYS A 74 -26.32 -77.76 -10.08
N PRO A 75 -26.89 -76.54 -10.00
CA PRO A 75 -26.97 -75.65 -11.12
C PRO A 75 -25.56 -75.20 -11.51
N ILE A 76 -25.33 -75.07 -12.80
CA ILE A 76 -24.05 -74.59 -13.39
C ILE A 76 -24.34 -73.36 -14.17
N ILE A 77 -23.62 -72.27 -13.88
CA ILE A 77 -23.64 -71.00 -14.64
C ILE A 77 -22.28 -70.82 -15.27
N LYS A 78 -22.21 -70.66 -16.58
CA LYS A 78 -20.99 -70.41 -17.36
C LYS A 78 -21.24 -69.34 -18.40
N SER A 79 -20.20 -68.59 -18.73
CA SER A 79 -20.21 -67.70 -19.91
C SER A 79 -19.47 -68.38 -21.08
N TYR A 80 -19.90 -68.15 -22.31
CA TYR A 80 -19.24 -68.58 -23.48
C TYR A 80 -19.41 -67.55 -24.60
N THR A 81 -18.50 -67.53 -25.59
CA THR A 81 -18.54 -66.60 -26.72
C THR A 81 -18.82 -67.37 -28.00
N HIS A 82 -19.83 -66.94 -28.77
CA HIS A 82 -20.14 -67.43 -30.10
C HIS A 82 -20.37 -66.28 -31.07
N ASN A 83 -19.73 -66.32 -32.23
CA ASN A 83 -19.80 -65.24 -33.22
C ASN A 83 -19.53 -63.82 -32.65
N ASN A 84 -18.52 -63.71 -31.83
CA ASN A 84 -18.13 -62.46 -31.15
C ASN A 84 -19.15 -61.89 -30.17
N GLN A 85 -20.21 -62.69 -29.83
CA GLN A 85 -21.23 -62.36 -28.86
C GLN A 85 -21.10 -63.29 -27.65
N LYS A 86 -21.09 -62.71 -26.46
CA LYS A 86 -21.05 -63.47 -25.20
C LYS A 86 -22.46 -63.84 -24.77
N TYR A 87 -22.56 -65.05 -24.22
CA TYR A 87 -23.79 -65.59 -23.69
C TYR A 87 -23.57 -66.17 -22.28
N PHE A 88 -24.56 -66.01 -21.40
CA PHE A 88 -24.61 -66.70 -20.14
C PHE A 88 -25.44 -67.97 -20.33
N LEU A 89 -24.90 -69.08 -19.88
CA LEU A 89 -25.58 -70.38 -19.91
C LEU A 89 -25.81 -70.80 -18.47
N ALA A 90 -27.08 -71.04 -18.10
CA ALA A 90 -27.48 -71.70 -16.87
C ALA A 90 -28.01 -73.09 -17.21
N TYR A 91 -27.56 -74.05 -16.46
CA TYR A 91 -27.99 -75.43 -16.55
C TYR A 91 -28.48 -75.91 -15.19
N GLN A 92 -29.69 -76.54 -15.14
CA GLN A 92 -30.29 -77.07 -13.94
C GLN A 92 -30.94 -78.44 -14.20
N PRO A 93 -30.47 -79.51 -13.54
CA PRO A 93 -31.17 -80.77 -13.58
C PRO A 93 -32.45 -80.76 -12.68
N ILE A 94 -33.50 -81.36 -13.14
CA ILE A 94 -34.77 -81.57 -12.41
C ILE A 94 -34.92 -83.01 -12.08
N SER A 95 -34.95 -83.38 -10.81
CA SER A 95 -35.18 -84.72 -10.32
C SER A 95 -36.30 -84.77 -9.31
N SER A 96 -37.06 -85.82 -9.28
CA SER A 96 -38.23 -85.96 -8.39
C SER A 96 -37.96 -86.77 -7.12
N THR A 97 -36.81 -87.05 -6.67
CA THR A 97 -36.36 -87.77 -5.47
C THR A 97 -35.19 -88.69 -5.78
N ASN A 98 -34.06 -88.51 -5.15
CA ASN A 98 -32.84 -89.37 -5.13
C ASN A 98 -32.48 -90.26 -6.36
N GLU A 99 -33.22 -90.16 -7.43
CA GLU A 99 -32.96 -90.84 -8.68
C GLU A 99 -32.38 -89.94 -9.77
N LYS A 100 -31.81 -90.53 -10.82
CA LYS A 100 -31.22 -89.74 -11.96
C LYS A 100 -32.21 -88.70 -12.43
N ALA A 101 -31.73 -87.45 -12.65
CA ALA A 101 -32.56 -86.39 -13.14
C ALA A 101 -33.32 -86.83 -14.44
N LEU A 102 -34.64 -86.68 -14.41
CA LEU A 102 -35.48 -87.00 -15.56
C LEU A 102 -35.43 -85.99 -16.69
N TRP A 103 -35.26 -84.70 -16.28
CA TRP A 103 -35.23 -83.59 -17.21
C TRP A 103 -34.10 -82.62 -16.86
N HIS A 104 -33.66 -81.82 -17.85
CA HIS A 104 -32.66 -80.81 -17.67
C HIS A 104 -33.13 -79.51 -18.32
N ILE A 105 -33.02 -78.38 -17.59
CA ILE A 105 -33.28 -77.02 -18.11
C ILE A 105 -31.97 -76.41 -18.48
N ILE A 106 -31.94 -75.87 -19.68
CA ILE A 106 -30.84 -75.07 -20.19
C ILE A 106 -31.39 -73.69 -20.54
N ILE A 107 -30.86 -72.66 -19.92
CA ILE A 107 -31.19 -71.25 -20.20
C ILE A 107 -29.97 -70.57 -20.77
N ILE A 108 -30.12 -69.88 -21.91
CA ILE A 108 -29.08 -69.18 -22.59
C ILE A 108 -29.52 -67.74 -22.79
N VAL A 109 -28.77 -66.81 -22.20
CA VAL A 109 -29.07 -65.37 -22.21
C VAL A 109 -27.91 -64.63 -22.90
N PRO A 110 -28.12 -63.83 -23.96
CA PRO A 110 -27.09 -62.97 -24.50
C PRO A 110 -26.65 -61.93 -23.45
N GLU A 111 -25.34 -61.71 -23.32
CA GLU A 111 -24.79 -60.69 -22.42
C GLU A 111 -25.34 -59.30 -22.75
N THR A 112 -25.55 -59.02 -24.04
CA THR A 112 -26.12 -57.73 -24.49
C THR A 112 -27.47 -57.41 -23.86
N ASP A 113 -28.35 -58.44 -23.75
CA ASP A 113 -29.68 -58.22 -23.14
C ASP A 113 -29.64 -57.77 -21.69
N VAL A 114 -28.56 -58.10 -20.99
CA VAL A 114 -28.34 -57.72 -19.59
C VAL A 114 -27.57 -56.44 -19.48
N THR A 115 -26.58 -56.21 -20.38
CA THR A 115 -25.65 -55.10 -20.28
C THR A 115 -26.10 -53.81 -20.96
N GLU A 116 -26.92 -53.90 -22.04
CA GLU A 116 -27.42 -52.70 -22.73
C GLU A 116 -28.23 -51.75 -21.82
N PRO A 117 -29.21 -52.22 -21.05
CA PRO A 117 -29.94 -51.36 -20.13
C PRO A 117 -29.03 -50.71 -19.08
N LEU A 118 -27.94 -51.40 -18.67
CA LEU A 118 -26.98 -50.88 -17.70
C LEU A 118 -26.07 -49.79 -18.33
N LYS A 119 -25.72 -49.95 -19.62
CA LYS A 119 -24.94 -48.91 -20.32
C LYS A 119 -25.71 -47.61 -20.47
N ASP A 120 -26.99 -47.70 -20.84
CA ASP A 120 -27.83 -46.51 -20.96
C ASP A 120 -28.00 -45.78 -19.63
N LEU A 121 -28.17 -46.54 -18.54
CA LEU A 121 -28.21 -45.96 -17.20
C LEU A 121 -26.89 -45.30 -16.83
N SER A 122 -25.77 -45.99 -17.08
CA SER A 122 -24.43 -45.44 -16.76
C SER A 122 -24.14 -44.16 -17.52
N MET A 123 -24.52 -44.06 -18.79
CA MET A 123 -24.36 -42.85 -19.59
C MET A 123 -25.19 -41.68 -19.03
N ARG A 124 -26.43 -41.93 -18.61
CA ARG A 124 -27.27 -40.91 -17.95
C ARG A 124 -26.66 -40.42 -16.66
N TYR A 125 -26.11 -41.32 -15.82
CA TYR A 125 -25.42 -40.94 -14.59
C TYR A 125 -24.14 -40.11 -14.85
N ILE A 126 -23.35 -40.49 -15.88
CA ILE A 126 -22.18 -39.71 -16.28
C ILE A 126 -22.58 -38.29 -16.69
N LEU A 127 -23.61 -38.15 -17.54
CA LEU A 127 -24.09 -36.83 -17.97
C LEU A 127 -24.63 -36.02 -16.78
N LEU A 128 -25.36 -36.64 -15.87
CA LEU A 128 -25.84 -35.98 -14.66
C LEU A 128 -24.68 -35.48 -13.76
N THR A 129 -23.66 -36.31 -13.59
CA THR A 129 -22.45 -35.96 -12.83
C THR A 129 -21.71 -34.78 -13.42
N ILE A 130 -21.53 -34.78 -14.75
CA ILE A 130 -20.93 -33.66 -15.45
C ILE A 130 -21.76 -32.37 -15.26
N LEU A 131 -23.07 -32.47 -15.39
CA LEU A 131 -23.97 -31.32 -15.18
C LEU A 131 -23.85 -30.75 -13.76
N VAL A 132 -23.84 -31.62 -12.74
CA VAL A 132 -23.67 -31.19 -11.34
C VAL A 132 -22.32 -30.52 -11.11
N LEU A 133 -21.24 -31.05 -11.69
CA LEU A 133 -19.91 -30.43 -11.61
C LEU A 133 -19.88 -29.07 -12.31
N LEU A 134 -20.50 -28.92 -13.46
CA LEU A 134 -20.61 -27.65 -14.16
C LEU A 134 -21.39 -26.61 -13.33
N ILE A 135 -22.53 -27.00 -12.77
CA ILE A 135 -23.31 -26.11 -11.90
C ILE A 135 -22.50 -25.75 -10.65
N GLY A 136 -21.82 -26.72 -10.03
CA GLY A 136 -20.98 -26.50 -8.86
C GLY A 136 -19.84 -25.52 -9.13
N THR A 137 -19.12 -25.70 -10.24
CA THR A 137 -18.04 -24.76 -10.63
C THR A 137 -18.57 -23.36 -10.94
N LEU A 138 -19.73 -23.26 -11.59
CA LEU A 138 -20.38 -21.97 -11.85
C LEU A 138 -20.78 -21.26 -10.55
N LEU A 139 -21.36 -21.99 -9.60
CA LEU A 139 -21.74 -21.45 -8.28
C LEU A 139 -20.49 -20.97 -7.51
N VAL A 140 -19.42 -21.78 -7.46
CA VAL A 140 -18.16 -21.38 -6.82
C VAL A 140 -17.62 -20.10 -7.45
N ARG A 141 -17.63 -19.98 -8.77
CA ARG A 141 -17.18 -18.77 -9.47
C ARG A 141 -18.04 -17.55 -9.11
N ILE A 142 -19.35 -17.69 -9.07
CA ILE A 142 -20.27 -16.61 -8.68
C ILE A 142 -20.02 -16.17 -7.22
N VAL A 143 -19.88 -17.12 -6.30
CA VAL A 143 -19.59 -16.82 -4.88
C VAL A 143 -18.22 -16.12 -4.75
N SER A 144 -17.18 -16.64 -5.42
CA SER A 144 -15.85 -16.04 -5.42
C SER A 144 -15.88 -14.59 -5.93
N GLN A 145 -16.52 -14.33 -7.04
CA GLN A 145 -16.60 -12.97 -7.59
C GLN A 145 -17.46 -12.01 -6.76
N ARG A 146 -18.51 -12.48 -6.16
CA ARG A 146 -19.46 -11.63 -5.42
C ARG A 146 -19.13 -11.43 -3.95
N ILE A 147 -18.38 -12.33 -3.35
CA ILE A 147 -18.03 -12.30 -1.93
C ILE A 147 -16.53 -12.14 -1.75
N SER A 148 -15.72 -13.07 -2.25
CA SER A 148 -14.28 -13.12 -1.96
C SER A 148 -13.53 -11.91 -2.56
N ASN A 149 -13.79 -11.57 -3.82
CA ASN A 149 -13.08 -10.45 -4.47
C ASN A 149 -13.32 -9.10 -3.79
N PRO A 150 -14.57 -8.71 -3.45
CA PRO A 150 -14.80 -7.50 -2.68
C PRO A 150 -14.11 -7.49 -1.32
N ILE A 151 -14.09 -8.62 -0.60
CA ILE A 151 -13.40 -8.72 0.69
C ILE A 151 -11.88 -8.52 0.54
N ILE A 152 -11.27 -9.13 -0.49
CA ILE A 152 -9.85 -8.92 -0.81
C ILE A 152 -9.58 -7.44 -1.08
N GLN A 153 -10.43 -6.76 -1.86
CA GLN A 153 -10.30 -5.34 -2.15
C GLN A 153 -10.42 -4.48 -0.87
N LEU A 154 -11.32 -4.83 0.06
CA LEU A 154 -11.41 -4.16 1.36
C LEU A 154 -10.17 -4.38 2.22
N THR A 155 -9.56 -5.56 2.13
CA THR A 155 -8.30 -5.86 2.85
C THR A 155 -7.14 -5.05 2.29
N GLU A 156 -7.04 -4.93 0.96
CA GLU A 156 -6.06 -4.07 0.30
C GLU A 156 -6.27 -2.60 0.68
N GLU A 157 -7.52 -2.16 0.72
CA GLU A 157 -7.89 -0.84 1.17
C GLU A 157 -7.43 -0.55 2.61
N ALA A 158 -7.72 -1.47 3.53
CA ALA A 158 -7.27 -1.34 4.91
C ALA A 158 -5.74 -1.26 4.99
N LYS A 159 -5.02 -2.02 4.16
CA LYS A 159 -3.55 -1.98 4.06
C LYS A 159 -3.07 -0.62 3.53
N GLU A 160 -3.69 -0.08 2.49
CA GLU A 160 -3.37 1.25 1.97
C GLU A 160 -3.59 2.35 3.03
N ILE A 161 -4.68 2.27 3.79
CA ILE A 161 -4.95 3.19 4.91
C ILE A 161 -3.84 3.08 5.97
N THR A 162 -3.38 1.88 6.32
CA THR A 162 -2.27 1.70 7.27
C THR A 162 -0.94 2.24 6.74
N MET A 163 -0.76 2.32 5.43
CA MET A 163 0.42 2.94 4.80
C MET A 163 0.27 4.44 4.59
N LEU A 164 -0.83 5.04 5.06
CA LEU A 164 -1.19 6.46 4.84
C LEU A 164 -1.35 6.83 3.35
N ASN A 165 -1.64 5.88 2.50
CA ASN A 165 -2.08 6.18 1.14
C ASN A 165 -3.58 6.51 1.17
N LEU A 166 -3.90 7.76 1.46
CA LEU A 166 -5.26 8.22 1.74
C LEU A 166 -5.95 8.84 0.50
N LYS A 167 -5.46 8.54 -0.71
CA LYS A 167 -6.08 9.03 -1.95
C LYS A 167 -7.53 8.55 -2.04
N PRO A 168 -8.48 9.43 -2.41
CA PRO A 168 -9.88 9.04 -2.55
C PRO A 168 -10.03 7.98 -3.65
N ARG A 169 -10.90 7.01 -3.43
CA ARG A 169 -11.29 6.04 -4.44
C ARG A 169 -12.82 5.92 -4.52
N PRO A 170 -13.36 5.45 -5.65
CA PRO A 170 -14.79 5.18 -5.77
C PRO A 170 -15.18 3.98 -4.88
N LEU A 171 -16.39 4.03 -4.34
CA LEU A 171 -16.97 2.94 -3.56
C LEU A 171 -17.16 1.67 -4.41
N LEU A 172 -17.04 0.51 -3.77
CA LEU A 172 -17.22 -0.79 -4.40
C LEU A 172 -18.66 -1.00 -4.85
N LYS A 173 -18.84 -1.43 -6.08
CA LYS A 173 -20.16 -1.81 -6.61
C LYS A 173 -20.49 -3.24 -6.15
N THR A 174 -21.11 -3.39 -4.99
CA THR A 174 -21.53 -4.68 -4.43
C THR A 174 -23.01 -4.68 -4.09
N ARG A 175 -23.64 -5.86 -4.18
CA ARG A 175 -25.04 -6.08 -3.74
C ARG A 175 -25.13 -6.62 -2.30
N ILE A 176 -23.98 -6.91 -1.69
CA ILE A 176 -23.91 -7.45 -0.33
C ILE A 176 -23.88 -6.26 0.64
N LYS A 177 -24.89 -6.12 1.46
CA LYS A 177 -25.07 -4.98 2.38
C LYS A 177 -23.91 -4.84 3.36
N GLU A 178 -23.40 -5.93 3.91
CA GLU A 178 -22.30 -5.96 4.88
C GLU A 178 -21.00 -5.44 4.24
N VAL A 179 -20.70 -5.88 3.02
CA VAL A 179 -19.54 -5.43 2.26
C VAL A 179 -19.65 -3.94 1.91
N SER A 180 -20.84 -3.50 1.48
CA SER A 180 -21.09 -2.07 1.20
C SER A 180 -20.94 -1.21 2.46
N TYR A 181 -21.39 -1.71 3.62
CA TYR A 181 -21.26 -1.02 4.89
C TYR A 181 -19.78 -0.90 5.32
N MET A 182 -19.01 -2.01 5.22
CA MET A 182 -17.56 -1.98 5.47
C MET A 182 -16.82 -1.00 4.56
N ASP A 183 -17.13 -0.99 3.26
CA ASP A 183 -16.51 -0.08 2.30
C ASP A 183 -16.77 1.40 2.64
N LYS A 184 -18.02 1.75 2.98
CA LYS A 184 -18.38 3.09 3.44
C LYS A 184 -17.65 3.47 4.74
N THR A 185 -17.53 2.54 5.68
CA THR A 185 -16.84 2.76 6.96
C THR A 185 -15.35 2.99 6.75
N LEU A 186 -14.68 2.18 5.91
CA LEU A 186 -13.28 2.37 5.54
C LEU A 186 -13.07 3.69 4.78
N SER A 187 -13.98 4.05 3.87
CA SER A 187 -13.93 5.33 3.17
C SER A 187 -14.07 6.51 4.12
N SER A 188 -14.96 6.43 5.12
CA SER A 188 -15.12 7.44 6.17
C SER A 188 -13.85 7.53 7.03
N LEU A 189 -13.30 6.40 7.46
CA LEU A 189 -12.04 6.35 8.20
C LEU A 189 -10.89 6.98 7.41
N ARG A 190 -10.76 6.66 6.11
CA ARG A 190 -9.78 7.28 5.22
C ARG A 190 -9.92 8.80 5.20
N SER A 191 -11.14 9.30 4.99
CA SER A 191 -11.41 10.73 4.93
C SER A 191 -11.09 11.43 6.24
N SER A 192 -11.41 10.81 7.37
CA SER A 192 -11.08 11.31 8.71
C SER A 192 -9.56 11.35 8.91
N LEU A 193 -8.84 10.28 8.58
CA LEU A 193 -7.38 10.24 8.67
C LEU A 193 -6.72 11.26 7.73
N ALA A 194 -7.23 11.44 6.51
CA ALA A 194 -6.74 12.45 5.59
C ALA A 194 -6.93 13.87 6.14
N SER A 195 -8.02 14.12 6.86
CA SER A 195 -8.25 15.39 7.56
C SER A 195 -7.27 15.56 8.73
N PHE A 196 -7.07 14.53 9.55
CA PHE A 196 -6.09 14.57 10.64
C PHE A 196 -4.66 14.75 10.15
N GLN A 197 -4.30 14.17 9.01
CA GLN A 197 -2.96 14.32 8.42
C GLN A 197 -2.59 15.79 8.10
N ARG A 198 -3.58 16.67 7.95
CA ARG A 198 -3.35 18.12 7.77
C ARG A 198 -2.89 18.81 9.05
N TYR A 199 -3.10 18.21 10.21
CA TYR A 199 -2.74 18.78 11.52
C TYR A 199 -1.48 18.15 12.12
N VAL A 200 -1.02 17.01 11.59
CA VAL A 200 0.14 16.29 12.12
C VAL A 200 1.11 15.98 10.97
N PRO A 201 2.43 16.20 11.14
CA PRO A 201 3.42 15.89 10.11
C PRO A 201 3.31 14.42 9.65
N GLY A 202 3.18 14.22 8.33
CA GLY A 202 2.97 12.88 7.76
C GLY A 202 4.11 11.90 8.04
N SER A 203 5.36 12.40 8.18
CA SER A 203 6.53 11.63 8.59
C SER A 203 6.38 11.07 10.01
N LEU A 204 5.82 11.84 10.93
CA LEU A 204 5.55 11.41 12.30
C LEU A 204 4.45 10.34 12.34
N VAL A 205 3.34 10.57 11.62
CA VAL A 205 2.25 9.59 11.57
C VAL A 205 2.74 8.26 10.99
N LYS A 206 3.54 8.28 9.92
CA LYS A 206 4.18 7.07 9.35
C LYS A 206 5.06 6.34 10.37
N LYS A 207 5.87 7.09 11.14
CA LYS A 207 6.74 6.52 12.18
C LYS A 207 5.92 5.84 13.29
N LEU A 208 4.86 6.48 13.78
CA LEU A 208 3.98 5.94 14.82
C LEU A 208 3.25 4.68 14.32
N MET A 209 2.67 4.72 13.13
CA MET A 209 1.97 3.56 12.57
C MET A 209 2.90 2.36 12.33
N ARG A 210 4.13 2.59 11.85
CA ARG A 210 5.12 1.51 11.68
C ARG A 210 5.58 0.91 13.00
N SER A 211 5.69 1.73 14.06
CA SER A 211 6.11 1.25 15.38
C SER A 211 5.04 0.46 16.10
N GLY A 212 3.76 0.63 15.74
CA GLY A 212 2.61 0.06 16.45
C GLY A 212 2.48 0.56 17.89
N ARG A 213 3.23 1.60 18.29
CA ARG A 213 3.25 2.13 19.65
C ARG A 213 2.40 3.39 19.73
N ILE A 214 1.73 3.56 20.86
CA ILE A 214 1.03 4.80 21.20
C ILE A 214 2.09 5.88 21.46
N ALA A 215 1.84 7.10 20.94
CA ALA A 215 2.71 8.24 21.23
C ALA A 215 2.74 8.52 22.74
N GLN A 216 3.93 8.63 23.30
CA GLN A 216 4.13 8.97 24.71
C GLN A 216 4.96 10.24 24.82
N VAL A 217 4.79 10.98 25.90
CA VAL A 217 5.65 12.13 26.25
C VAL A 217 7.08 11.64 26.35
N GLY A 218 8.01 12.37 25.73
CA GLY A 218 9.43 12.08 25.80
C GLY A 218 10.17 12.58 24.57
N GLY A 219 11.48 12.75 24.70
CA GLY A 219 12.35 13.23 23.64
C GLY A 219 13.76 12.67 23.78
N GLN A 220 14.53 12.83 22.72
CA GLN A 220 15.94 12.43 22.66
C GLN A 220 16.78 13.63 22.24
N SER A 221 17.96 13.79 22.84
CA SER A 221 18.93 14.78 22.37
C SER A 221 19.49 14.32 21.03
N GLN A 222 19.44 15.21 20.05
CA GLN A 222 19.87 14.93 18.68
C GLN A 222 20.35 16.23 18.04
N THR A 223 21.44 16.15 17.27
CA THR A 223 21.89 17.26 16.44
C THR A 223 20.95 17.40 15.23
N ILE A 224 20.31 18.55 15.11
CA ILE A 224 19.35 18.86 14.05
C ILE A 224 19.68 20.21 13.43
N THR A 225 19.14 20.46 12.23
CA THR A 225 19.11 21.81 11.65
C THR A 225 17.71 22.37 11.77
N ILE A 226 17.62 23.59 12.25
CA ILE A 226 16.38 24.30 12.57
C ILE A 226 16.31 25.54 11.70
N LEU A 227 15.18 25.76 11.07
CA LEU A 227 14.87 26.94 10.28
C LEU A 227 13.68 27.66 10.87
N PHE A 228 13.82 28.97 11.07
CA PHE A 228 12.72 29.89 11.27
C PHE A 228 12.62 30.83 10.06
N SER A 229 11.43 31.07 9.60
CA SER A 229 11.12 32.05 8.54
C SER A 229 9.96 32.91 8.99
N ASP A 230 10.01 34.22 8.77
CA ASP A 230 9.00 35.20 9.14
C ASP A 230 8.76 36.19 7.99
N ILE A 231 7.52 36.68 7.85
CA ILE A 231 7.19 37.67 6.81
C ILE A 231 7.58 39.09 7.30
N LYS A 232 8.38 39.77 6.51
CA LYS A 232 8.79 41.12 6.83
C LYS A 232 7.57 42.05 6.90
N ASP A 233 7.47 42.82 8.00
CA ASP A 233 6.45 43.85 8.24
C ASP A 233 5.02 43.36 8.11
N PHE A 234 4.77 42.07 8.49
CA PHE A 234 3.46 41.39 8.37
C PHE A 234 2.34 42.14 9.12
N THR A 235 2.63 42.75 10.28
CA THR A 235 1.64 43.51 11.04
C THR A 235 1.02 44.61 10.18
N SER A 236 1.88 45.42 9.50
CA SER A 236 1.40 46.50 8.64
C SER A 236 0.63 45.98 7.42
N ILE A 237 1.07 44.84 6.85
CA ILE A 237 0.39 44.17 5.76
C ILE A 237 -0.99 43.67 6.21
N SER A 238 -1.07 43.09 7.40
CA SER A 238 -2.33 42.55 7.94
C SER A 238 -3.35 43.65 8.26
N GLU A 239 -2.90 44.80 8.72
CA GLU A 239 -3.77 45.98 8.97
C GLU A 239 -4.28 46.63 7.68
N SER A 240 -3.52 46.56 6.59
CA SER A 240 -3.88 47.19 5.31
C SER A 240 -4.66 46.27 4.35
N THR A 241 -4.78 44.98 4.66
CA THR A 241 -5.38 43.96 3.79
C THR A 241 -6.68 43.39 4.40
N SER A 242 -7.71 43.18 3.59
CA SER A 242 -8.92 42.54 4.12
C SER A 242 -8.65 41.11 4.59
N PRO A 243 -9.27 40.68 5.72
CA PRO A 243 -8.99 39.38 6.34
C PRO A 243 -9.14 38.19 5.36
N GLN A 244 -10.15 38.20 4.49
CA GLN A 244 -10.40 37.14 3.53
C GLN A 244 -9.29 37.05 2.46
N LYS A 245 -8.84 38.20 1.95
CA LYS A 245 -7.72 38.25 1.00
C LYS A 245 -6.43 37.80 1.67
N LEU A 246 -6.15 38.30 2.88
CA LEU A 246 -4.96 37.92 3.64
C LEU A 246 -4.91 36.42 3.89
N MET A 247 -6.01 35.80 4.35
CA MET A 247 -6.09 34.37 4.57
C MET A 247 -5.84 33.55 3.30
N THR A 248 -6.38 33.97 2.18
CA THR A 248 -6.17 33.27 0.89
C THR A 248 -4.69 33.32 0.51
N TYR A 249 -4.09 34.52 0.55
CA TYR A 249 -2.67 34.70 0.15
C TYR A 249 -1.71 34.03 1.12
N LEU A 250 -1.96 34.12 2.42
CA LEU A 250 -1.17 33.45 3.45
C LEU A 250 -1.26 31.92 3.32
N SER A 251 -2.42 31.40 2.94
CA SER A 251 -2.57 29.97 2.65
C SER A 251 -1.75 29.52 1.44
N ASP A 252 -1.75 30.29 0.33
CA ASP A 252 -0.92 30.01 -0.85
C ASP A 252 0.57 30.08 -0.52
N TYR A 253 0.96 31.06 0.28
CA TYR A 253 2.33 31.21 0.79
C TYR A 253 2.74 29.99 1.63
N PHE A 254 1.97 29.64 2.65
CA PHE A 254 2.27 28.51 3.51
C PHE A 254 2.31 27.19 2.74
N GLN A 255 1.38 26.99 1.81
CA GLN A 255 1.39 25.82 0.92
C GLN A 255 2.72 25.74 0.15
N SER A 256 3.09 26.81 -0.53
CA SER A 256 4.31 26.85 -1.34
C SER A 256 5.58 26.64 -0.52
N MET A 257 5.69 27.28 0.64
CA MET A 257 6.87 27.16 1.51
C MET A 257 6.96 25.77 2.15
N THR A 258 5.83 25.22 2.59
CA THR A 258 5.77 23.88 3.17
C THR A 258 6.14 22.80 2.16
N GLU A 259 5.67 22.91 0.92
CA GLU A 259 6.05 22.00 -0.15
C GLU A 259 7.56 21.96 -0.37
N ILE A 260 8.22 23.13 -0.33
CA ILE A 260 9.68 23.22 -0.48
C ILE A 260 10.39 22.54 0.70
N VAL A 261 9.95 22.80 1.93
CA VAL A 261 10.52 22.15 3.13
C VAL A 261 10.45 20.64 2.99
N ILE A 262 9.28 20.09 2.63
CA ILE A 262 9.05 18.65 2.49
C ILE A 262 9.85 18.05 1.33
N GLN A 263 9.92 18.73 0.18
CA GLN A 263 10.68 18.27 -0.99
C GLN A 263 12.19 18.19 -0.72
N HIS A 264 12.68 18.97 0.24
CA HIS A 264 14.08 18.97 0.67
C HIS A 264 14.28 18.26 2.01
N GLU A 265 13.54 17.18 2.26
CA GLU A 265 13.67 16.27 3.42
C GLU A 265 13.42 16.93 4.78
N GLY A 266 12.86 18.15 4.81
CA GLY A 266 12.49 18.85 6.02
C GLY A 266 11.15 18.39 6.59
N THR A 267 10.97 18.62 7.86
CA THR A 267 9.71 18.42 8.58
C THR A 267 9.19 19.77 9.02
N LEU A 268 7.98 20.14 8.58
CA LEU A 268 7.28 21.29 9.17
C LEU A 268 6.92 20.96 10.60
N ASP A 269 7.41 21.74 11.55
CA ASP A 269 6.99 21.64 12.95
C ASP A 269 5.64 22.34 13.15
N LYS A 270 5.61 23.64 12.94
CA LYS A 270 4.39 24.46 13.12
C LYS A 270 4.48 25.81 12.40
N TYR A 271 3.34 26.44 12.27
CA TYR A 271 3.23 27.86 12.00
C TYR A 271 3.08 28.64 13.32
N ILE A 272 3.72 29.78 13.43
CA ILE A 272 3.68 30.68 14.61
C ILE A 272 3.29 32.05 14.08
N GLY A 273 1.96 32.31 14.01
CA GLY A 273 1.46 33.49 13.29
C GLY A 273 1.76 33.37 11.79
N ASP A 274 2.58 34.28 11.27
CA ASP A 274 3.08 34.28 9.89
C ASP A 274 4.45 33.58 9.75
N ALA A 275 5.05 33.16 10.86
CA ALA A 275 6.32 32.45 10.87
C ALA A 275 6.17 30.95 10.62
N ILE A 276 7.21 30.36 10.02
CA ILE A 276 7.35 28.93 9.80
C ILE A 276 8.51 28.40 10.63
N MET A 277 8.29 27.33 11.37
CA MET A 277 9.34 26.54 12.02
C MET A 277 9.47 25.19 11.33
N ALA A 278 10.67 24.85 10.86
CA ALA A 278 10.98 23.61 10.19
C ALA A 278 12.25 22.96 10.75
N LEU A 279 12.30 21.63 10.69
CA LEU A 279 13.37 20.80 11.26
C LEU A 279 13.91 19.83 10.20
N TRP A 280 15.21 19.57 10.24
CA TRP A 280 15.90 18.53 9.46
C TRP A 280 16.66 17.59 10.40
N ASN A 281 16.84 16.34 9.99
CA ASN A 281 17.35 15.22 10.77
C ASN A 281 16.38 14.75 11.87
N ALA A 282 15.11 15.16 11.82
CA ALA A 282 14.06 14.73 12.75
C ALA A 282 12.66 14.86 12.09
N PRO A 283 11.75 13.90 12.26
CA PRO A 283 11.88 12.61 12.95
C PRO A 283 12.67 11.55 12.13
N SER A 284 12.93 11.82 10.86
CA SER A 284 13.72 10.96 9.97
C SER A 284 15.19 11.39 10.00
N LYS A 285 16.09 10.41 9.95
CA LYS A 285 17.54 10.69 9.85
C LYS A 285 17.86 11.30 8.48
N ASP A 286 18.64 12.35 8.49
CA ASP A 286 19.18 13.03 7.31
C ASP A 286 20.62 13.44 7.59
N THR A 287 21.58 12.82 6.93
CA THR A 287 23.01 13.12 7.09
C THR A 287 23.43 14.46 6.47
N ASN A 288 22.62 14.98 5.56
CA ASN A 288 22.85 16.23 4.86
C ASN A 288 21.90 17.35 5.32
N HIS A 289 21.40 17.26 6.56
CA HIS A 289 20.37 18.13 7.10
C HIS A 289 20.67 19.63 6.94
N ALA A 290 21.90 20.07 7.15
CA ALA A 290 22.29 21.47 6.99
C ALA A 290 22.27 21.91 5.50
N LEU A 291 22.69 21.03 4.59
CA LEU A 291 22.65 21.26 3.15
C LEU A 291 21.20 21.40 2.66
N HIS A 292 20.34 20.47 3.05
CA HIS A 292 18.94 20.48 2.64
C HIS A 292 18.19 21.70 3.19
N ALA A 293 18.48 22.11 4.43
CA ALA A 293 17.90 23.31 5.01
C ALA A 293 18.30 24.59 4.28
N CYS A 294 19.59 24.73 3.95
CA CYS A 294 20.09 25.91 3.19
C CYS A 294 19.54 25.92 1.76
N LEU A 295 19.43 24.75 1.10
CA LEU A 295 18.84 24.63 -0.22
C LEU A 295 17.34 25.00 -0.20
N ALA A 296 16.60 24.50 0.77
CA ALA A 296 15.21 24.86 0.98
C ALA A 296 15.03 26.38 1.16
N ALA A 297 15.84 26.98 2.03
CA ALA A 297 15.79 28.43 2.27
C ALA A 297 16.02 29.25 0.99
N LYS A 298 17.02 28.88 0.19
CA LYS A 298 17.29 29.54 -1.10
C LYS A 298 16.08 29.42 -2.04
N ILE A 299 15.54 28.23 -2.20
CA ILE A 299 14.40 27.99 -3.08
C ILE A 299 13.13 28.69 -2.57
N MET A 300 12.95 28.81 -1.25
CA MET A 300 11.85 29.57 -0.65
C MET A 300 11.87 31.04 -1.10
N ILE A 301 13.05 31.68 -1.11
CA ILE A 301 13.21 33.09 -1.60
C ILE A 301 12.85 33.17 -3.09
N GLU A 302 13.39 32.27 -3.91
CA GLU A 302 13.14 32.22 -5.36
C GLU A 302 11.64 32.00 -5.65
N ARG A 303 11.01 31.02 -4.97
CA ARG A 303 9.59 30.71 -5.13
C ARG A 303 8.70 31.86 -4.70
N LEU A 304 9.05 32.54 -3.62
CA LEU A 304 8.29 33.69 -3.14
C LEU A 304 8.29 34.83 -4.14
N SER A 305 9.44 35.11 -4.82
CA SER A 305 9.49 36.06 -5.90
C SER A 305 8.52 35.75 -7.02
N LEU A 306 8.44 34.48 -7.45
CA LEU A 306 7.47 34.01 -8.44
C LEU A 306 6.01 34.13 -7.96
N LEU A 307 5.76 33.81 -6.69
CA LEU A 307 4.43 33.95 -6.08
C LEU A 307 3.99 35.41 -6.05
N ASN A 308 4.89 36.32 -5.66
CA ASN A 308 4.63 37.77 -5.67
C ASN A 308 4.29 38.27 -7.09
N GLN A 309 5.07 37.86 -8.10
CA GLN A 309 4.79 38.23 -9.50
C GLN A 309 3.41 37.76 -9.95
N LYS A 310 3.05 36.48 -9.65
CA LYS A 310 1.73 35.93 -9.97
C LYS A 310 0.61 36.73 -9.29
N ASN A 311 0.80 37.09 -8.03
CA ASN A 311 -0.25 37.69 -7.20
C ASN A 311 -0.34 39.22 -7.32
N LYS A 312 0.66 39.86 -7.90
CA LYS A 312 0.67 41.32 -8.17
C LYS A 312 -0.55 41.77 -8.97
N HIS A 313 -0.96 40.97 -9.97
CA HIS A 313 -2.14 41.26 -10.80
C HIS A 313 -3.46 41.13 -10.06
N LEU A 314 -3.46 40.40 -8.93
CA LEU A 314 -4.63 40.21 -8.06
C LEU A 314 -4.73 41.29 -6.97
N GLY A 315 -3.79 42.24 -6.94
CA GLY A 315 -3.75 43.32 -5.95
C GLY A 315 -3.36 42.87 -4.56
N PHE A 316 -2.56 41.78 -4.46
CA PHE A 316 -1.97 41.36 -3.19
C PHE A 316 -0.69 42.11 -2.88
N PRO A 317 -0.39 42.36 -1.60
CA PRO A 317 0.90 42.97 -1.20
C PRO A 317 2.06 42.04 -1.50
N GLU A 318 3.24 42.63 -1.76
CA GLU A 318 4.46 41.86 -1.93
C GLU A 318 4.97 41.34 -0.58
N PHE A 319 5.08 40.00 -0.44
CA PHE A 319 5.70 39.38 0.73
C PHE A 319 7.22 39.32 0.55
N LYS A 320 7.95 39.66 1.61
CA LYS A 320 9.40 39.43 1.75
C LYS A 320 9.59 38.63 3.03
N ILE A 321 10.50 37.66 3.02
CA ILE A 321 10.76 36.84 4.21
C ILE A 321 12.21 37.00 4.68
N ARG A 322 12.37 36.76 5.98
CA ARG A 322 13.66 36.61 6.65
C ARG A 322 13.75 35.16 7.15
N ILE A 323 14.92 34.57 7.04
CA ILE A 323 15.18 33.19 7.39
C ILE A 323 16.41 33.13 8.30
N GLY A 324 16.27 32.43 9.44
CA GLY A 324 17.36 32.07 10.33
C GLY A 324 17.56 30.57 10.38
N ILE A 325 18.81 30.10 10.21
CA ILE A 325 19.14 28.68 10.22
C ILE A 325 20.26 28.42 11.22
N HIS A 326 20.02 27.44 12.10
CA HIS A 326 21.02 26.96 13.05
C HIS A 326 21.08 25.45 13.07
N THR A 327 22.29 24.92 13.21
CA THR A 327 22.57 23.50 13.43
C THR A 327 23.13 23.29 14.82
N GLY A 328 22.50 22.45 15.61
CA GLY A 328 22.95 22.16 16.98
C GLY A 328 22.10 21.14 17.67
N ASP A 329 22.49 20.80 18.90
CA ASP A 329 21.79 19.82 19.71
C ASP A 329 20.47 20.38 20.28
N ALA A 330 19.43 19.61 20.13
CA ALA A 330 18.10 19.89 20.67
C ALA A 330 17.44 18.61 21.18
N VAL A 331 16.56 18.75 22.14
CA VAL A 331 15.69 17.63 22.55
C VAL A 331 14.51 17.57 21.59
N VAL A 332 14.43 16.50 20.82
CA VAL A 332 13.37 16.29 19.81
C VAL A 332 12.46 15.15 20.25
N GLY A 333 11.16 15.39 20.28
CA GLY A 333 10.21 14.38 20.70
C GLY A 333 8.79 14.90 20.89
N ASN A 334 7.97 14.09 21.57
CA ASN A 334 6.60 14.44 21.89
C ASN A 334 6.55 15.24 23.19
N VAL A 335 6.12 16.47 23.10
CA VAL A 335 6.01 17.42 24.21
C VAL A 335 4.54 17.79 24.40
N GLY A 336 4.07 17.83 25.64
CA GLY A 336 2.70 18.21 25.96
C GLY A 336 2.10 17.41 27.10
N SER A 337 0.78 17.34 27.13
CA SER A 337 -0.01 16.55 28.08
C SER A 337 -0.43 15.21 27.49
N GLU A 338 -1.06 14.34 28.29
CA GLU A 338 -1.65 13.08 27.82
C GLU A 338 -2.69 13.28 26.70
N ASP A 339 -3.46 14.38 26.77
CA ASP A 339 -4.52 14.69 25.83
C ASP A 339 -4.03 15.43 24.58
N ARG A 340 -2.87 16.12 24.66
CA ARG A 340 -2.34 16.94 23.57
C ARG A 340 -0.83 16.87 23.48
N LEU A 341 -0.34 16.16 22.49
CA LEU A 341 1.07 16.04 22.17
C LEU A 341 1.41 16.83 20.90
N SER A 342 2.57 17.49 20.92
CA SER A 342 3.20 18.07 19.75
C SER A 342 4.58 17.46 19.58
N TYR A 343 4.87 16.94 18.40
CA TYR A 343 6.23 16.57 18.05
C TYR A 343 7.01 17.82 17.69
N THR A 344 8.02 18.17 18.48
CA THR A 344 8.76 19.42 18.32
C THR A 344 10.18 19.29 18.84
N ALA A 345 10.99 20.33 18.63
CA ALA A 345 12.30 20.48 19.22
C ALA A 345 12.31 21.53 20.33
N LEU A 346 13.05 21.26 21.38
CA LEU A 346 13.29 22.18 22.50
C LEU A 346 14.77 22.32 22.79
N GLY A 347 15.20 23.50 23.20
CA GLY A 347 16.56 23.78 23.61
C GLY A 347 17.10 25.11 23.10
N ASP A 348 18.33 25.45 23.49
CA ASP A 348 19.00 26.69 23.12
C ASP A 348 19.16 26.83 21.61
N SER A 349 19.36 25.70 20.89
CA SER A 349 19.49 25.69 19.42
C SER A 349 18.24 26.21 18.73
N VAL A 350 17.04 25.91 19.27
CA VAL A 350 15.78 26.42 18.73
C VAL A 350 15.67 27.92 18.92
N ASN A 351 16.00 28.40 20.12
CA ASN A 351 15.99 29.83 20.43
C ASN A 351 17.00 30.60 19.57
N LEU A 352 18.17 30.00 19.29
CA LEU A 352 19.18 30.61 18.46
C LEU A 352 18.73 30.76 17.00
N ALA A 353 18.14 29.70 16.42
CA ALA A 353 17.60 29.77 15.06
C ALA A 353 16.54 30.87 14.91
N SER A 354 15.63 31.00 15.88
CA SER A 354 14.62 32.07 15.92
C SER A 354 15.26 33.47 16.01
N ARG A 355 16.32 33.62 16.81
CA ARG A 355 17.04 34.91 16.92
C ARG A 355 17.75 35.24 15.62
N LEU A 356 18.34 34.28 14.93
CA LEU A 356 19.00 34.49 13.62
C LEU A 356 18.01 35.02 12.58
N GLU A 357 16.75 34.54 12.62
CA GLU A 357 15.69 35.10 11.79
C GLU A 357 15.53 36.62 12.09
N SER A 358 15.31 36.95 13.35
CA SER A 358 15.05 38.34 13.77
C SER A 358 16.24 39.27 13.51
N ILE A 359 17.46 38.77 13.66
CA ILE A 359 18.70 39.52 13.41
C ILE A 359 18.84 39.97 11.94
N ASN A 360 18.22 39.26 10.98
CA ASN A 360 18.18 39.71 9.57
C ASN A 360 17.73 41.17 9.41
N LYS A 361 16.85 41.64 10.31
CA LYS A 361 16.38 43.04 10.27
C LYS A 361 17.51 44.03 10.43
N ASN A 362 18.50 43.73 11.28
CA ASN A 362 19.59 44.62 11.62
C ASN A 362 20.66 44.72 10.52
N TYR A 363 20.77 43.66 9.69
CA TYR A 363 21.75 43.59 8.59
C TYR A 363 21.11 43.76 7.21
N HIS A 364 19.78 43.93 7.14
CA HIS A 364 19.00 44.00 5.91
C HIS A 364 19.21 42.79 4.98
N THR A 365 19.39 41.62 5.56
CA THR A 365 19.60 40.34 4.88
C THR A 365 18.32 39.51 4.79
N GLN A 366 18.36 38.46 3.99
CA GLN A 366 17.22 37.52 3.83
C GLN A 366 17.47 36.19 4.55
N ILE A 367 18.69 35.66 4.51
CA ILE A 367 19.02 34.36 5.11
C ILE A 367 20.29 34.52 5.94
N ILE A 368 20.17 34.28 7.24
CA ILE A 368 21.30 34.20 8.15
C ILE A 368 21.47 32.79 8.66
N VAL A 369 22.70 32.30 8.64
CA VAL A 369 23.08 31.02 9.21
C VAL A 369 24.10 31.19 10.34
N SER A 370 24.10 30.31 11.31
CA SER A 370 25.13 30.23 12.35
C SER A 370 26.42 29.62 11.83
N HIS A 371 27.53 29.85 12.53
CA HIS A 371 28.82 29.20 12.24
C HIS A 371 28.72 27.69 12.15
N ALA A 372 27.93 27.03 13.06
CA ALA A 372 27.76 25.60 13.07
C ALA A 372 27.03 25.06 11.82
N THR A 373 26.15 25.85 11.20
CA THR A 373 25.56 25.52 9.91
C THR A 373 26.55 25.79 8.78
N PHE A 374 27.19 26.97 8.81
CA PHE A 374 28.17 27.38 7.80
C PHE A 374 29.29 26.35 7.61
N THR A 375 29.89 25.85 8.69
CA THR A 375 31.00 24.88 8.62
C THR A 375 30.61 23.57 7.91
N GLN A 376 29.35 23.20 7.91
CA GLN A 376 28.88 21.98 7.24
C GLN A 376 28.63 22.17 5.74
N VAL A 377 28.41 23.40 5.29
CA VAL A 377 27.94 23.68 3.92
C VAL A 377 28.68 24.79 3.20
N SER A 378 29.79 25.31 3.79
CA SER A 378 30.57 26.45 3.26
C SER A 378 31.09 26.28 1.82
N GLU A 379 31.38 25.03 1.42
CA GLU A 379 31.82 24.70 0.06
C GLU A 379 30.68 24.58 -0.96
N LYS A 380 29.42 24.52 -0.51
CA LYS A 380 28.25 24.28 -1.36
C LYS A 380 27.51 25.55 -1.74
N PHE A 381 27.66 26.62 -0.96
CA PHE A 381 26.94 27.87 -1.16
C PHE A 381 27.88 29.07 -0.99
N PRO A 382 27.59 30.18 -1.65
CA PRO A 382 28.28 31.43 -1.39
C PRO A 382 27.81 32.05 -0.07
N PHE A 383 28.73 32.24 0.85
CA PHE A 383 28.48 32.88 2.14
C PHE A 383 29.38 34.12 2.30
N ARG A 384 28.93 35.06 3.11
CA ARG A 384 29.78 36.11 3.66
C ARG A 384 29.59 36.22 5.18
N LEU A 385 30.68 36.51 5.88
CA LEU A 385 30.61 36.83 7.31
C LEU A 385 29.86 38.15 7.50
N LEU A 386 28.87 38.15 8.43
CA LEU A 386 28.15 39.34 8.78
C LEU A 386 28.71 39.99 10.05
N ASP A 387 28.77 39.19 11.11
CA ASP A 387 29.16 39.70 12.44
C ASP A 387 29.52 38.52 13.39
N GLU A 388 30.03 38.90 14.54
CA GLU A 388 30.13 38.06 15.73
C GLU A 388 29.15 38.59 16.78
N VAL A 389 28.11 37.81 17.11
CA VAL A 389 27.03 38.27 17.98
C VAL A 389 27.00 37.53 19.33
N ALA A 390 26.76 38.26 20.40
CA ALA A 390 26.58 37.66 21.72
C ALA A 390 25.23 36.96 21.82
N VAL A 391 25.22 35.71 22.26
CA VAL A 391 23.99 34.97 22.52
C VAL A 391 23.53 35.33 23.95
N ARG A 392 22.30 35.85 24.07
CA ARG A 392 21.74 36.24 25.38
C ARG A 392 21.68 34.99 26.29
N GLY A 393 22.35 35.08 27.45
CA GLY A 393 22.43 33.98 28.42
C GLY A 393 23.65 33.05 28.22
N LYS A 394 24.46 33.23 27.19
CA LYS A 394 25.77 32.56 27.03
C LYS A 394 26.90 33.58 27.16
N ARG A 395 28.07 33.11 27.66
CA ARG A 395 29.31 33.89 27.64
C ARG A 395 30.02 33.90 26.30
N GLU A 396 29.61 32.99 25.44
CA GLU A 396 30.25 32.78 24.13
C GLU A 396 29.50 33.56 23.05
N SER A 397 30.24 34.18 22.17
CA SER A 397 29.76 34.79 20.93
C SER A 397 29.75 33.76 19.81
N ILE A 398 28.97 34.02 18.80
CA ILE A 398 28.92 33.18 17.60
C ILE A 398 29.06 34.06 16.34
N GLU A 399 29.81 33.58 15.41
CA GLU A 399 29.84 34.15 14.05
C GLU A 399 28.53 33.81 13.31
N ILE A 400 28.03 34.81 12.61
CA ILE A 400 26.86 34.69 11.76
C ILE A 400 27.22 35.03 10.31
N TYR A 401 26.62 34.28 9.39
CA TYR A 401 26.90 34.36 7.98
C TYR A 401 25.62 34.58 7.18
N GLU A 402 25.70 35.42 6.15
CA GLU A 402 24.63 35.50 5.15
C GLU A 402 24.85 34.44 4.08
N LEU A 403 23.80 33.69 3.77
CA LEU A 403 23.70 32.85 2.58
C LEU A 403 23.24 33.76 1.42
N ILE A 404 24.12 33.96 0.43
CA ILE A 404 23.85 34.86 -0.67
C ILE A 404 22.97 34.19 -1.72
N THR A 405 21.85 34.85 -2.02
CA THR A 405 20.87 34.35 -3.01
C THR A 405 20.92 35.07 -4.34
N ALA A 406 21.51 36.27 -4.37
CA ALA A 406 21.55 37.12 -5.55
C ALA A 406 22.57 36.65 -6.60
N GLN A 407 22.25 36.89 -7.88
CA GLN A 407 23.06 36.46 -9.04
C GLN A 407 24.34 37.26 -9.27
N ASN A 408 24.55 38.38 -8.55
CA ASN A 408 25.73 39.25 -8.76
C ASN A 408 26.92 38.81 -7.89
N LEU A 409 27.54 37.72 -8.29
CA LEU A 409 28.69 37.13 -7.59
C LEU A 409 30.05 37.61 -8.15
N GLU A 410 30.05 38.46 -9.20
CA GLU A 410 31.27 38.78 -9.96
C GLU A 410 32.44 39.32 -9.12
N ASN A 411 32.18 39.89 -7.95
CA ASN A 411 33.22 40.42 -7.07
C ASN A 411 33.13 39.94 -5.61
N LEU A 412 32.38 38.85 -5.35
CA LEU A 412 32.08 38.39 -3.99
C LEU A 412 33.37 38.05 -3.20
N GLU A 413 34.31 37.36 -3.80
CA GLU A 413 35.54 36.94 -3.11
C GLU A 413 36.44 38.12 -2.76
N GLN A 414 36.49 39.15 -3.63
CA GLN A 414 37.20 40.37 -3.34
C GLN A 414 36.50 41.15 -2.23
N HIS A 415 35.19 41.30 -2.32
CA HIS A 415 34.38 41.94 -1.27
C HIS A 415 34.57 41.26 0.09
N LYS A 416 34.52 39.93 0.18
CA LYS A 416 34.79 39.19 1.40
C LYS A 416 36.15 39.53 2.00
N LYS A 417 37.21 39.54 1.19
CA LYS A 417 38.57 39.86 1.65
C LYS A 417 38.68 41.28 2.18
N GLU A 418 38.09 42.23 1.48
CA GLU A 418 38.11 43.64 1.86
C GLU A 418 37.26 43.87 3.13
N PHE A 419 36.07 43.27 3.18
CA PHE A 419 35.22 43.27 4.38
C PHE A 419 35.93 42.68 5.58
N GLN A 420 36.55 41.51 5.44
CA GLN A 420 37.27 40.85 6.53
C GLN A 420 38.39 41.74 7.11
N LYS A 421 39.12 42.49 6.24
CA LYS A 421 40.14 43.46 6.69
C LYS A 421 39.49 44.58 7.50
N ALA A 422 38.42 45.19 7.01
CA ALA A 422 37.70 46.24 7.71
C ALA A 422 37.10 45.75 9.02
N PHE A 423 36.53 44.53 9.03
CA PHE A 423 35.94 43.91 10.22
C PHE A 423 37.01 43.58 11.28
N SER A 424 38.17 43.10 10.89
CA SER A 424 39.25 42.85 11.87
C SER A 424 39.79 44.15 12.51
N LEU A 425 39.77 45.29 11.83
CA LEU A 425 40.06 46.59 12.43
C LEU A 425 38.98 47.02 13.45
N TYR A 426 37.71 46.76 13.10
CA TYR A 426 36.57 46.97 13.98
C TYR A 426 36.69 46.14 15.27
N GLN A 427 36.95 44.86 15.16
CA GLN A 427 37.12 43.96 16.33
C GLN A 427 38.28 44.39 17.23
N LYS A 428 39.37 44.94 16.67
CA LYS A 428 40.52 45.43 17.42
C LYS A 428 40.30 46.79 18.07
N GLY A 429 39.17 47.44 17.83
CA GLY A 429 38.88 48.78 18.36
C GLY A 429 39.54 49.91 17.58
N SER A 430 40.12 49.68 16.41
CA SER A 430 40.70 50.67 15.50
C SER A 430 39.59 51.31 14.67
N TRP A 431 38.64 51.97 15.34
CA TRP A 431 37.38 52.41 14.71
C TRP A 431 37.60 53.44 13.59
N LYS A 432 38.57 54.38 13.69
CA LYS A 432 38.86 55.38 12.64
C LYS A 432 39.36 54.72 11.37
N GLU A 433 40.30 53.78 11.51
CA GLU A 433 40.83 53.00 10.40
C GLU A 433 39.75 52.09 9.79
N SER A 434 38.92 51.50 10.64
CA SER A 434 37.81 50.68 10.20
C SER A 434 36.77 51.47 9.40
N ILE A 435 36.40 52.71 9.81
CA ILE A 435 35.52 53.59 9.05
C ILE A 435 36.13 53.85 7.64
N SER A 436 37.42 54.15 7.58
CA SER A 436 38.09 54.43 6.30
C SER A 436 38.14 53.20 5.39
N ALA A 437 38.26 51.99 5.97
CA ALA A 437 38.21 50.71 5.25
C ALA A 437 36.80 50.39 4.73
N PHE A 438 35.76 50.50 5.57
CA PHE A 438 34.37 50.29 5.18
C PHE A 438 33.88 51.34 4.16
N ALA A 439 34.32 52.61 4.27
CA ALA A 439 33.97 53.66 3.33
C ALA A 439 34.44 53.37 1.89
N LYS A 440 35.54 52.61 1.71
CA LYS A 440 36.00 52.17 0.39
C LYS A 440 35.10 51.06 -0.21
N LEU A 441 34.42 50.31 0.61
CA LEU A 441 33.47 49.25 0.18
C LEU A 441 32.17 49.85 -0.34
N THR A 442 31.66 50.92 0.25
CA THR A 442 30.35 51.50 -0.08
C THR A 442 30.19 51.89 -1.56
N PRO A 443 31.13 52.56 -2.21
CA PRO A 443 31.02 52.88 -3.64
C PRO A 443 31.25 51.67 -4.55
N ALA A 444 32.11 50.75 -4.14
CA ALA A 444 32.43 49.55 -4.93
C ALA A 444 31.27 48.53 -4.98
N TYR A 445 30.41 48.52 -3.96
CA TYR A 445 29.29 47.59 -3.82
C TYR A 445 28.02 48.39 -3.51
N SER A 446 27.60 49.22 -4.47
CA SER A 446 26.41 50.07 -4.32
C SER A 446 25.14 49.21 -4.03
N GLY A 447 24.43 49.58 -2.95
CA GLY A 447 23.23 48.88 -2.49
C GLY A 447 23.47 47.84 -1.39
N ASP A 448 24.72 47.59 -0.98
CA ASP A 448 24.98 46.76 0.19
C ASP A 448 25.00 47.61 1.47
N PRO A 449 24.02 47.42 2.41
CA PRO A 449 23.93 48.24 3.62
C PRO A 449 25.00 47.89 4.66
N LEU A 450 25.68 46.74 4.55
CA LEU A 450 26.53 46.19 5.60
C LEU A 450 27.68 47.13 5.98
N ALA A 451 28.38 47.69 4.97
CA ALA A 451 29.45 48.64 5.21
C ALA A 451 28.96 49.91 5.96
N SER A 452 27.80 50.41 5.56
CA SER A 452 27.18 51.58 6.22
C SER A 452 26.82 51.32 7.68
N ILE A 453 26.31 50.12 7.99
CA ILE A 453 25.99 49.68 9.37
C ILE A 453 27.26 49.74 10.24
N TYR A 454 28.39 49.21 9.74
CA TYR A 454 29.65 49.23 10.48
C TYR A 454 30.25 50.62 10.59
N ILE A 455 30.13 51.46 9.59
CA ILE A 455 30.54 52.86 9.68
C ILE A 455 29.78 53.56 10.80
N GLU A 456 28.47 53.42 10.90
CA GLU A 456 27.69 54.04 11.95
C GLU A 456 28.05 53.49 13.35
N ARG A 457 28.21 52.15 13.47
CA ARG A 457 28.69 51.54 14.72
C ARG A 457 30.06 52.06 15.16
N CYS A 458 31.00 52.15 14.21
CA CYS A 458 32.33 52.68 14.47
C CYS A 458 32.30 54.15 14.90
N LYS A 459 31.43 55.01 14.32
CA LYS A 459 31.26 56.43 14.75
C LYS A 459 30.78 56.48 16.20
N VAL A 460 29.80 55.69 16.59
CA VAL A 460 29.29 55.63 17.97
C VAL A 460 30.37 55.17 18.94
N LEU A 461 31.10 54.11 18.61
CA LEU A 461 32.17 53.53 19.40
C LEU A 461 33.38 54.46 19.54
N ALA A 462 33.68 55.26 18.50
CA ALA A 462 34.76 56.24 18.52
C ALA A 462 34.45 57.40 19.44
N VAL A 463 33.17 57.77 19.62
CA VAL A 463 32.73 58.83 20.52
C VAL A 463 32.65 58.32 21.98
N ASN A 464 32.13 57.12 22.18
CA ASN A 464 31.93 56.51 23.49
C ASN A 464 32.57 55.11 23.53
N PRO A 465 33.92 55.02 23.64
CA PRO A 465 34.61 53.74 23.63
C PRO A 465 34.24 52.90 24.89
N PRO A 466 33.84 51.66 24.73
CA PRO A 466 33.58 50.80 25.87
C PRO A 466 34.87 50.49 26.66
N VAL A 467 34.80 50.41 27.97
CA VAL A 467 35.97 50.18 28.84
C VAL A 467 36.65 48.86 28.55
N ASN A 468 35.86 47.84 28.23
CA ASN A 468 36.34 46.49 27.85
C ASN A 468 35.70 46.08 26.52
N TRP A 469 36.31 46.47 25.38
CA TRP A 469 35.88 46.07 24.07
C TRP A 469 36.37 44.66 23.75
N ASP A 470 35.42 43.77 23.46
CA ASP A 470 35.69 42.39 23.07
C ASP A 470 35.37 42.10 21.63
N GLY A 471 35.20 43.15 20.81
CA GLY A 471 34.88 42.98 19.37
C GLY A 471 33.40 42.81 19.06
N ILE A 472 32.55 42.72 20.06
CA ILE A 472 31.16 42.31 19.91
C ILE A 472 30.21 43.48 20.20
N TRP A 473 29.34 43.77 19.20
CA TRP A 473 28.25 44.71 19.37
C TRP A 473 27.11 44.14 20.22
N ARG A 474 26.73 44.89 21.30
CA ARG A 474 25.60 44.51 22.17
C ARG A 474 24.56 45.60 22.15
N GLU A 475 23.43 45.32 21.52
CA GLU A 475 22.25 46.19 21.51
C GLU A 475 21.72 46.41 22.95
N GLY A 476 21.46 47.63 23.33
CA GLY A 476 20.77 47.98 24.61
C GLY A 476 21.63 48.11 25.87
N LYS A 477 22.99 48.02 25.79
CA LYS A 477 23.88 48.32 26.94
C LYS A 477 24.52 49.72 26.90
N THR A 478 24.34 50.44 25.82
CA THR A 478 24.67 51.86 25.68
C THR A 478 23.39 52.57 25.27
N ASP A 479 23.18 53.78 25.84
CA ASP A 479 22.01 54.64 25.56
C ASP A 479 22.14 55.19 24.12
N TYR A 480 21.62 54.43 23.13
CA TYR A 480 21.68 54.76 21.70
C TYR A 480 20.42 55.50 21.22
N SER A 481 19.75 56.24 22.14
CA SER A 481 18.66 57.14 21.77
C SER A 481 19.04 58.25 20.79
N LEU A 482 20.32 58.27 20.39
CA LEU A 482 20.88 59.25 19.44
C LEU A 482 20.98 58.73 17.96
N LEU A 483 20.69 57.45 17.71
CA LEU A 483 20.59 56.96 16.34
C LEU A 483 19.21 57.33 15.79
N GLY A 484 19.18 58.41 15.01
CA GLY A 484 17.96 58.87 14.37
C GLY A 484 17.22 57.69 13.68
N LYS A 485 15.90 57.76 13.78
CA LYS A 485 15.01 56.91 13.00
C LYS A 485 15.38 57.02 11.52
N PHE A 486 15.94 55.97 10.96
CA PHE A 486 15.98 55.83 9.51
C PHE A 486 14.59 55.32 9.07
N ASP A 487 13.78 56.22 8.50
CA ASP A 487 12.56 55.93 7.77
C ASP A 487 12.85 55.18 6.46
#